data_f4c7bb0f59d58cb850c783e3c1b53d33
#
_entry.id   f4c7bb0f59d58cb850c783e3c1b53d33
#
_cell.length_a   1.000
_cell.length_b   1.000
_cell.length_c   1.000
_cell.angle_alpha   90.00
_cell.angle_beta   90.00
_cell.angle_gamma   90.00
#
_symmetry.space_group_name_H-M   'P 1'
#
loop_
_entity.id
_entity.type
_entity.pdbx_description
1 polymer ?
#
loop_
_entity_poly.entity_id
_entity_poly.type
_entity_poly.pdbx_seq_one_letter_code
_entity_poly.pdbx_strand_id
1 'polypeptide(L)'
;DLYELDPLARPYVLKPVNEGSSVGVAIVTDEGNYGNPISREAKGPWQEFASLLAEPFIRGKELTTAVLADKALLVTELKPKSGFYDFDSKYTDGMTEHVCPPEIPGENTEACKDIALRAHRLLGCKGATRSDFRWDDSQGLEGLFLLEVNTQPGMTPLSLVPEQAKHLGMDYADLVEAIVADALAAKTVAKGAA
;
A
#
# COMPACT_ATOMS: atom_id res chain seq x y z
N ASP A 1 -11.50 -29.90 -14.28
CA ASP A 1 -12.17 -28.62 -14.52
C ASP A 1 -11.32 -27.50 -13.93
N LEU A 2 -10.88 -26.53 -14.75
CA LEU A 2 -10.00 -25.43 -14.29
C LEU A 2 -10.62 -24.55 -13.17
N TYR A 3 -11.91 -24.70 -12.94
CA TYR A 3 -12.66 -23.95 -11.92
C TYR A 3 -12.76 -24.65 -10.56
N GLU A 4 -12.14 -25.81 -10.40
CA GLU A 4 -12.19 -26.57 -9.16
C GLU A 4 -10.91 -26.46 -8.31
N LEU A 5 -9.86 -25.84 -8.85
CA LEU A 5 -8.58 -25.70 -8.17
C LEU A 5 -8.35 -24.26 -7.68
N ASP A 6 -7.84 -24.14 -6.47
CA ASP A 6 -7.34 -22.85 -5.99
C ASP A 6 -6.22 -22.33 -6.92
N PRO A 7 -6.19 -21.01 -7.22
CA PRO A 7 -5.16 -20.42 -8.08
C PRO A 7 -3.76 -20.46 -7.45
N LEU A 8 -3.70 -20.50 -6.12
CA LEU A 8 -2.48 -20.57 -5.32
C LEU A 8 -2.69 -21.46 -4.11
N ALA A 9 -1.58 -21.88 -3.48
CA ALA A 9 -1.63 -22.51 -2.17
C ALA A 9 -2.21 -21.53 -1.13
N ARG A 10 -3.10 -22.03 -0.27
CA ARG A 10 -3.68 -21.24 0.83
C ARG A 10 -2.65 -21.01 1.95
N PRO A 11 -2.75 -19.89 2.68
CA PRO A 11 -3.66 -18.75 2.46
C PRO A 11 -3.21 -17.83 1.31
N TYR A 12 -4.16 -17.24 0.58
CA TYR A 12 -3.88 -16.27 -0.46
C TYR A 12 -4.91 -15.13 -0.46
N VAL A 13 -4.58 -14.04 -1.14
CA VAL A 13 -5.44 -12.86 -1.29
C VAL A 13 -6.02 -12.84 -2.69
N LEU A 14 -7.33 -12.60 -2.80
CA LEU A 14 -8.00 -12.21 -4.04
C LEU A 14 -8.30 -10.72 -3.99
N LYS A 15 -7.97 -10.02 -5.04
CA LYS A 15 -8.31 -8.59 -5.18
C LYS A 15 -8.68 -8.25 -6.62
N PRO A 16 -9.65 -7.34 -6.85
CA PRO A 16 -9.95 -6.83 -8.19
C PRO A 16 -8.74 -6.12 -8.79
N VAL A 17 -8.54 -6.27 -10.10
CA VAL A 17 -7.37 -5.68 -10.80
C VAL A 17 -7.43 -4.15 -10.85
N ASN A 18 -8.65 -3.57 -10.92
CA ASN A 18 -8.85 -2.14 -11.19
C ASN A 18 -9.49 -1.38 -10.01
N GLU A 19 -9.52 -1.97 -8.81
CA GLU A 19 -10.09 -1.32 -7.64
C GLU A 19 -9.00 -0.84 -6.66
N GLY A 20 -9.39 0.10 -5.81
CA GLY A 20 -8.55 0.63 -4.73
C GLY A 20 -9.20 0.45 -3.35
N SER A 21 -8.54 0.97 -2.31
CA SER A 21 -9.07 1.04 -0.94
C SER A 21 -9.56 -0.28 -0.36
N SER A 22 -8.96 -1.40 -0.75
CA SER A 22 -9.35 -2.77 -0.34
C SER A 22 -10.78 -3.19 -0.74
N VAL A 23 -11.42 -2.49 -1.69
CA VAL A 23 -12.74 -2.88 -2.21
C VAL A 23 -12.63 -4.22 -2.92
N GLY A 24 -13.50 -5.18 -2.54
CA GLY A 24 -13.52 -6.52 -3.12
C GLY A 24 -12.35 -7.43 -2.75
N VAL A 25 -11.48 -7.01 -1.83
CA VAL A 25 -10.36 -7.83 -1.34
C VAL A 25 -10.88 -8.92 -0.41
N ALA A 26 -10.37 -10.14 -0.58
CA ALA A 26 -10.68 -11.27 0.27
C ALA A 26 -9.44 -12.10 0.57
N ILE A 27 -9.30 -12.54 1.81
CA ILE A 27 -8.28 -13.50 2.23
C ILE A 27 -8.92 -14.89 2.24
N VAL A 28 -8.40 -15.78 1.39
CA VAL A 28 -8.82 -17.20 1.36
C VAL A 28 -7.93 -17.96 2.32
N THR A 29 -8.51 -18.47 3.41
CA THR A 29 -7.79 -19.15 4.48
C THR A 29 -7.72 -20.65 4.28
N ASP A 30 -6.80 -21.31 5.00
CA ASP A 30 -6.68 -22.78 5.05
C ASP A 30 -7.96 -23.46 5.54
N GLU A 31 -8.73 -22.77 6.39
CA GLU A 31 -9.99 -23.25 6.95
C GLU A 31 -11.14 -23.24 5.93
N GLY A 32 -10.90 -22.68 4.74
CA GLY A 32 -11.85 -22.72 3.63
C GLY A 32 -13.04 -21.77 3.81
N ASN A 33 -12.82 -20.56 4.32
CA ASN A 33 -13.85 -19.55 4.58
C ASN A 33 -14.74 -19.21 3.37
N TYR A 34 -14.27 -19.43 2.14
CA TYR A 34 -15.03 -19.21 0.91
C TYR A 34 -15.23 -20.48 0.06
N GLY A 35 -14.87 -21.65 0.59
CA GLY A 35 -14.89 -22.89 -0.20
C GLY A 35 -13.90 -22.82 -1.36
N ASN A 36 -14.35 -23.11 -2.58
CA ASN A 36 -13.55 -22.88 -3.79
C ASN A 36 -13.94 -21.52 -4.42
N PRO A 37 -13.15 -20.45 -4.22
CA PRO A 37 -13.55 -19.09 -4.60
C PRO A 37 -13.57 -18.85 -6.11
N ILE A 38 -12.95 -19.71 -6.92
CA ILE A 38 -12.99 -19.61 -8.39
C ILE A 38 -14.13 -20.44 -9.02
N SER A 39 -14.90 -21.17 -8.22
CA SER A 39 -16.08 -21.87 -8.73
C SER A 39 -17.16 -20.88 -9.15
N ARG A 40 -18.02 -21.29 -10.11
CA ARG A 40 -19.16 -20.45 -10.55
C ARG A 40 -20.20 -20.21 -9.46
N GLU A 41 -20.19 -21.04 -8.43
CA GLU A 41 -21.11 -21.00 -7.30
C GLU A 41 -20.55 -20.22 -6.10
N ALA A 42 -19.26 -19.85 -6.15
CA ALA A 42 -18.60 -19.13 -5.09
C ALA A 42 -19.25 -17.77 -4.84
N LYS A 43 -19.46 -17.45 -3.57
CA LYS A 43 -19.96 -16.13 -3.13
C LYS A 43 -18.89 -15.44 -2.31
N GLY A 44 -18.58 -14.22 -2.72
CA GLY A 44 -17.58 -13.41 -2.03
C GLY A 44 -17.58 -11.96 -2.51
N PRO A 45 -16.81 -11.10 -1.88
CA PRO A 45 -16.77 -9.67 -2.20
C PRO A 45 -16.27 -9.37 -3.63
N TRP A 46 -15.72 -10.36 -4.32
CA TRP A 46 -15.17 -10.25 -5.68
C TRP A 46 -16.19 -10.50 -6.79
N GLN A 47 -17.42 -10.93 -6.51
CA GLN A 47 -18.39 -11.44 -7.51
C GLN A 47 -18.75 -10.45 -8.62
N GLU A 48 -18.67 -9.15 -8.34
CA GLU A 48 -19.02 -8.09 -9.28
C GLU A 48 -17.86 -7.71 -10.23
N PHE A 49 -16.69 -8.32 -10.05
CA PHE A 49 -15.49 -7.96 -10.79
C PHE A 49 -15.14 -8.96 -11.89
N ALA A 50 -14.85 -8.45 -13.09
CA ALA A 50 -14.55 -9.28 -14.26
C ALA A 50 -13.18 -9.97 -14.19
N SER A 51 -12.23 -9.38 -13.45
CA SER A 51 -10.86 -9.89 -13.33
C SER A 51 -10.33 -9.72 -11.92
N LEU A 52 -9.69 -10.76 -11.42
CA LEU A 52 -9.09 -10.80 -10.09
C LEU A 52 -7.60 -11.11 -10.20
N LEU A 53 -6.83 -10.54 -9.31
CA LEU A 53 -5.45 -10.89 -9.02
C LEU A 53 -5.42 -11.79 -7.79
N ALA A 54 -4.69 -12.90 -7.87
CA ALA A 54 -4.42 -13.77 -6.74
C ALA A 54 -2.95 -13.62 -6.33
N GLU A 55 -2.71 -13.36 -5.04
CA GLU A 55 -1.38 -13.17 -4.47
C GLU A 55 -1.20 -14.03 -3.21
N PRO A 56 -0.01 -14.55 -2.91
CA PRO A 56 0.24 -15.19 -1.64
C PRO A 56 -0.10 -14.23 -0.47
N PHE A 57 -0.73 -14.75 0.58
CA PHE A 57 -0.96 -13.96 1.78
C PHE A 57 0.33 -13.85 2.59
N ILE A 58 0.84 -12.62 2.71
CA ILE A 58 2.02 -12.32 3.53
C ILE A 58 1.56 -12.00 4.95
N ARG A 59 1.97 -12.82 5.91
CA ARG A 59 1.71 -12.61 7.35
C ARG A 59 2.50 -11.41 7.88
N GLY A 60 2.30 -11.08 9.15
CA GLY A 60 3.08 -10.08 9.86
C GLY A 60 2.53 -8.66 9.73
N LYS A 61 3.40 -7.68 9.56
CA LYS A 61 3.10 -6.25 9.68
C LYS A 61 2.72 -5.60 8.36
N GLU A 62 1.88 -4.58 8.44
CA GLU A 62 1.58 -3.68 7.32
C GLU A 62 2.35 -2.38 7.50
N LEU A 63 3.15 -2.04 6.51
CA LEU A 63 4.01 -0.87 6.52
C LEU A 63 3.70 0.01 5.32
N THR A 64 3.90 1.31 5.46
CA THR A 64 3.73 2.25 4.36
C THR A 64 4.79 3.33 4.40
N THR A 65 5.25 3.76 3.22
CA THR A 65 6.27 4.80 3.08
C THR A 65 5.86 5.79 2.01
N ALA A 66 5.82 7.07 2.36
CA ALA A 66 5.61 8.13 1.41
C ALA A 66 6.93 8.57 0.76
N VAL A 67 6.84 9.00 -0.50
CA VAL A 67 7.90 9.70 -1.22
C VAL A 67 7.36 11.06 -1.63
N LEU A 68 8.12 12.11 -1.40
CA LEU A 68 7.81 13.47 -1.82
C LEU A 68 8.92 13.96 -2.75
N ALA A 69 8.56 14.31 -3.98
CA ALA A 69 9.50 14.61 -5.06
C ALA A 69 10.54 13.47 -5.22
N ASP A 70 11.76 13.64 -4.77
CA ASP A 70 12.81 12.63 -4.90
C ASP A 70 13.36 12.19 -3.52
N LYS A 71 12.54 12.26 -2.47
CA LYS A 71 12.91 11.88 -1.09
C LYS A 71 11.86 10.98 -0.46
N ALA A 72 12.30 9.80 0.03
CA ALA A 72 11.47 8.99 0.91
C ALA A 72 11.32 9.73 2.27
N LEU A 73 10.10 9.75 2.79
CA LEU A 73 9.80 10.37 4.08
C LEU A 73 10.09 9.37 5.22
N LEU A 74 9.06 8.98 5.94
CA LEU A 74 9.17 8.00 7.02
C LEU A 74 8.51 6.67 6.63
N VAL A 75 8.60 5.71 7.52
CA VAL A 75 7.80 4.49 7.50
C VAL A 75 6.75 4.61 8.59
N THR A 76 5.52 4.19 8.31
CA THR A 76 4.45 4.04 9.29
C THR A 76 4.02 2.58 9.33
N GLU A 77 3.90 1.99 10.51
CA GLU A 77 3.24 0.70 10.73
C GLU A 77 1.75 0.94 10.94
N LEU A 78 0.92 0.19 10.24
CA LEU A 78 -0.54 0.21 10.36
C LEU A 78 -0.98 -0.99 11.19
N LYS A 79 -1.64 -0.73 12.33
CA LYS A 79 -2.14 -1.76 13.25
C LYS A 79 -3.67 -1.71 13.28
N PRO A 80 -4.36 -2.41 12.37
CA PRO A 80 -5.82 -2.44 12.38
C PRO A 80 -6.34 -3.21 13.59
N LYS A 81 -7.34 -2.65 14.28
CA LYS A 81 -8.00 -3.31 15.43
C LYS A 81 -8.79 -4.56 15.03
N SER A 82 -9.23 -4.62 13.78
CA SER A 82 -9.97 -5.75 13.20
C SER A 82 -9.09 -6.90 12.71
N GLY A 83 -7.77 -6.80 12.83
CA GLY A 83 -6.81 -7.80 12.33
C GLY A 83 -6.50 -7.72 10.84
N PHE A 84 -7.27 -6.98 10.05
CA PHE A 84 -7.02 -6.70 8.63
C PHE A 84 -7.31 -5.24 8.31
N TYR A 85 -6.47 -4.63 7.48
CA TYR A 85 -6.61 -3.23 7.05
C TYR A 85 -7.56 -3.12 5.86
N ASP A 86 -8.85 -3.31 6.13
CA ASP A 86 -9.94 -3.21 5.17
C ASP A 86 -10.42 -1.76 4.97
N PHE A 87 -11.48 -1.61 4.16
CA PHE A 87 -12.07 -0.29 3.88
C PHE A 87 -12.51 0.44 5.15
N ASP A 88 -13.20 -0.24 6.05
CA ASP A 88 -13.71 0.38 7.29
C ASP A 88 -12.57 0.80 8.21
N SER A 89 -11.50 -0.02 8.30
CA SER A 89 -10.30 0.30 9.07
C SER A 89 -9.53 1.50 8.52
N LYS A 90 -9.60 1.76 7.20
CA LYS A 90 -8.93 2.88 6.52
C LYS A 90 -9.59 4.23 6.75
N TYR A 91 -10.92 4.25 6.85
CA TYR A 91 -11.71 5.49 6.82
C TYR A 91 -12.48 5.80 8.09
N THR A 92 -12.45 4.90 9.08
CA THR A 92 -13.07 5.13 10.39
C THR A 92 -12.00 5.53 11.40
N ASP A 93 -12.16 6.72 11.97
CA ASP A 93 -11.22 7.25 12.98
C ASP A 93 -11.09 6.29 14.16
N GLY A 94 -9.84 6.04 14.57
CA GLY A 94 -9.52 5.17 15.67
C GLY A 94 -9.65 3.66 15.43
N MET A 95 -9.96 3.20 14.20
CA MET A 95 -10.00 1.77 13.84
C MET A 95 -8.61 1.21 13.49
N THR A 96 -7.67 2.07 13.13
CA THR A 96 -6.27 1.72 12.90
C THR A 96 -5.36 2.59 13.73
N GLU A 97 -4.41 1.99 14.42
CA GLU A 97 -3.33 2.70 15.08
C GLU A 97 -2.19 2.92 14.08
N HIS A 98 -1.72 4.15 13.96
CA HIS A 98 -0.55 4.50 13.16
C HIS A 98 0.66 4.66 14.08
N VAL A 99 1.71 3.89 13.84
CA VAL A 99 2.98 3.99 14.57
C VAL A 99 4.04 4.58 13.63
N CYS A 100 4.33 5.86 13.81
CA CYS A 100 5.27 6.62 12.98
C CYS A 100 6.31 7.37 13.85
N PRO A 101 7.60 7.04 13.79
CA PRO A 101 8.20 5.90 13.09
C PRO A 101 7.82 4.55 13.74
N PRO A 102 7.88 3.44 12.99
CA PRO A 102 7.53 2.12 13.52
C PRO A 102 8.62 1.54 14.41
N GLU A 103 8.23 0.63 15.30
CA GLU A 103 9.17 -0.16 16.11
C GLU A 103 9.61 -1.41 15.35
N ILE A 104 10.48 -1.23 14.34
CA ILE A 104 11.04 -2.30 13.51
C ILE A 104 12.58 -2.12 13.40
N PRO A 105 13.34 -3.16 13.02
CA PRO A 105 14.77 -3.02 12.78
C PRO A 105 15.09 -1.91 11.78
N GLY A 106 16.18 -1.15 12.05
CA GLY A 106 16.58 -0.03 11.21
C GLY A 106 16.84 -0.42 9.75
N GLU A 107 17.37 -1.62 9.50
CA GLU A 107 17.59 -2.14 8.17
C GLU A 107 16.28 -2.31 7.37
N ASN A 108 15.19 -2.74 8.01
CA ASN A 108 13.87 -2.85 7.37
C ASN A 108 13.29 -1.47 7.07
N THR A 109 13.50 -0.50 7.97
CA THR A 109 13.09 0.90 7.74
C THR A 109 13.79 1.47 6.51
N GLU A 110 15.10 1.30 6.40
CA GLU A 110 15.87 1.80 5.25
C GLU A 110 15.52 1.03 3.96
N ALA A 111 15.26 -0.28 4.04
CA ALA A 111 14.80 -1.06 2.89
C ALA A 111 13.43 -0.57 2.37
N CYS A 112 12.45 -0.29 3.25
CA CYS A 112 11.18 0.30 2.84
C CYS A 112 11.37 1.62 2.10
N LYS A 113 12.21 2.52 2.63
CA LYS A 113 12.50 3.82 2.01
C LYS A 113 13.21 3.68 0.66
N ASP A 114 14.21 2.80 0.56
CA ASP A 114 14.92 2.56 -0.70
C ASP A 114 13.99 1.99 -1.77
N ILE A 115 13.19 0.96 -1.42
CA ILE A 115 12.25 0.34 -2.35
C ILE A 115 11.19 1.35 -2.80
N ALA A 116 10.61 2.13 -1.88
CA ALA A 116 9.62 3.15 -2.21
C ALA A 116 10.19 4.21 -3.16
N LEU A 117 11.39 4.72 -2.87
CA LEU A 117 12.05 5.72 -3.71
C LEU A 117 12.41 5.17 -5.11
N ARG A 118 12.91 3.94 -5.17
CA ARG A 118 13.19 3.26 -6.45
C ARG A 118 11.93 3.04 -7.26
N ALA A 119 10.84 2.57 -6.63
CA ALA A 119 9.56 2.37 -7.29
C ALA A 119 9.00 3.70 -7.85
N HIS A 120 9.03 4.78 -7.04
CA HIS A 120 8.66 6.12 -7.47
C HIS A 120 9.41 6.56 -8.74
N ARG A 121 10.74 6.39 -8.75
CA ARG A 121 11.60 6.76 -9.88
C ARG A 121 11.36 5.90 -11.11
N LEU A 122 11.27 4.58 -10.94
CA LEU A 122 11.07 3.62 -12.04
C LEU A 122 9.73 3.81 -12.75
N LEU A 123 8.68 4.18 -11.99
CA LEU A 123 7.37 4.50 -12.53
C LEU A 123 7.28 5.92 -13.12
N GLY A 124 8.34 6.72 -13.03
CA GLY A 124 8.36 8.11 -13.49
C GLY A 124 7.42 9.02 -12.71
N CYS A 125 7.12 8.69 -11.45
CA CYS A 125 6.21 9.46 -10.61
C CYS A 125 6.75 10.86 -10.31
N LYS A 126 5.83 11.78 -9.99
CA LYS A 126 6.08 13.16 -9.58
C LYS A 126 5.23 13.50 -8.37
N GLY A 127 5.63 14.57 -7.66
CA GLY A 127 4.92 15.01 -6.46
C GLY A 127 5.02 14.01 -5.32
N ALA A 128 3.88 13.58 -4.80
CA ALA A 128 3.83 12.63 -3.70
C ALA A 128 3.35 11.25 -4.16
N THR A 129 3.98 10.19 -3.67
CA THR A 129 3.51 8.81 -3.79
C THR A 129 3.52 8.13 -2.44
N ARG A 130 2.82 7.01 -2.32
CA ARG A 130 2.83 6.15 -1.14
C ARG A 130 2.97 4.70 -1.59
N SER A 131 3.98 4.04 -1.06
CA SER A 131 4.24 2.61 -1.26
C SER A 131 3.77 1.83 -0.06
N ASP A 132 2.95 0.80 -0.29
CA ASP A 132 2.37 -0.04 0.76
C ASP A 132 3.05 -1.41 0.73
N PHE A 133 3.38 -1.95 1.91
CA PHE A 133 4.17 -3.16 2.08
C PHE A 133 3.51 -4.13 3.06
N ARG A 134 3.80 -5.41 2.87
CA ARG A 134 3.65 -6.43 3.93
C ARG A 134 5.04 -6.93 4.31
N TRP A 135 5.23 -7.15 5.60
CA TRP A 135 6.47 -7.66 6.14
C TRP A 135 6.23 -8.84 7.08
N ASP A 136 6.66 -10.02 6.63
CA ASP A 136 6.77 -11.20 7.48
C ASP A 136 8.04 -11.08 8.33
N ASP A 137 7.87 -10.63 9.57
CA ASP A 137 8.97 -10.36 10.50
C ASP A 137 9.76 -11.59 10.91
N SER A 138 9.22 -12.79 10.68
CA SER A 138 9.95 -14.05 10.90
C SER A 138 11.04 -14.32 9.86
N GLN A 139 11.01 -13.63 8.71
CA GLN A 139 11.94 -13.84 7.59
C GLN A 139 12.94 -12.68 7.40
N GLY A 140 13.02 -11.75 8.34
CA GLY A 140 13.92 -10.60 8.22
C GLY A 140 13.65 -9.75 6.97
N LEU A 141 14.69 -9.32 6.27
CA LEU A 141 14.56 -8.50 5.05
C LEU A 141 13.90 -9.26 3.88
N GLU A 142 14.08 -10.55 3.78
CA GLU A 142 13.48 -11.37 2.70
C GLU A 142 11.96 -11.47 2.84
N GLY A 143 11.44 -11.22 4.04
CA GLY A 143 10.00 -11.15 4.30
C GLY A 143 9.33 -9.84 3.92
N LEU A 144 10.06 -8.85 3.35
CA LEU A 144 9.52 -7.55 2.98
C LEU A 144 9.03 -7.54 1.53
N PHE A 145 7.75 -7.31 1.32
CA PHE A 145 7.09 -7.30 0.02
C PHE A 145 6.42 -5.96 -0.25
N LEU A 146 6.75 -5.33 -1.37
CA LEU A 146 6.01 -4.19 -1.91
C LEU A 146 4.71 -4.70 -2.54
N LEU A 147 3.57 -4.19 -2.07
CA LEU A 147 2.25 -4.55 -2.60
C LEU A 147 1.82 -3.64 -3.75
N GLU A 148 1.92 -2.33 -3.55
CA GLU A 148 1.46 -1.34 -4.52
C GLU A 148 2.12 0.02 -4.32
N VAL A 149 2.02 0.86 -5.35
CA VAL A 149 2.41 2.27 -5.30
C VAL A 149 1.20 3.14 -5.65
N ASN A 150 0.75 3.93 -4.69
CA ASN A 150 -0.30 4.92 -4.88
C ASN A 150 0.29 6.20 -5.43
N THR A 151 -0.01 6.52 -6.68
CA THR A 151 0.51 7.72 -7.37
C THR A 151 -0.29 8.99 -7.08
N GLN A 152 -1.46 8.84 -6.45
CA GLN A 152 -2.27 9.94 -5.93
C GLN A 152 -2.78 9.60 -4.52
N PRO A 153 -1.88 9.57 -3.52
CA PRO A 153 -2.25 9.22 -2.17
C PRO A 153 -3.19 10.27 -1.55
N GLY A 154 -4.00 9.84 -0.59
CA GLY A 154 -4.88 10.73 0.16
C GLY A 154 -4.13 11.88 0.83
N MET A 155 -4.76 13.05 0.88
CA MET A 155 -4.21 14.29 1.44
C MET A 155 -5.13 14.89 2.51
N THR A 156 -5.97 14.08 3.15
CA THR A 156 -6.80 14.53 4.28
C THR A 156 -5.98 14.60 5.58
N PRO A 157 -6.46 15.23 6.65
CA PRO A 157 -5.75 15.24 7.94
C PRO A 157 -5.43 13.87 8.52
N LEU A 158 -6.18 12.82 8.15
CA LEU A 158 -5.96 11.43 8.57
C LEU A 158 -5.09 10.63 7.59
N SER A 159 -4.62 11.27 6.51
CA SER A 159 -3.83 10.60 5.47
C SER A 159 -2.37 10.46 5.86
N LEU A 160 -1.78 9.34 5.46
CA LEU A 160 -0.43 8.92 5.85
C LEU A 160 0.69 9.82 5.31
N VAL A 161 0.52 10.42 4.12
CA VAL A 161 1.53 11.34 3.56
C VAL A 161 1.64 12.63 4.39
N PRO A 162 0.54 13.35 4.70
CA PRO A 162 0.59 14.49 5.62
C PRO A 162 1.09 14.14 7.02
N GLU A 163 0.74 12.96 7.53
CA GLU A 163 1.21 12.50 8.83
C GLU A 163 2.74 12.33 8.86
N GLN A 164 3.32 11.62 7.89
CA GLN A 164 4.77 11.44 7.79
C GLN A 164 5.51 12.75 7.58
N ALA A 165 4.97 13.66 6.76
CA ALA A 165 5.52 14.99 6.56
C ALA A 165 5.55 15.79 7.86
N LYS A 166 4.46 15.76 8.63
CA LYS A 166 4.34 16.42 9.94
C LYS A 166 5.36 15.89 10.95
N HIS A 167 5.60 14.57 11.01
CA HIS A 167 6.61 13.97 11.86
C HIS A 167 8.04 14.42 11.51
N LEU A 168 8.27 14.86 10.27
CA LEU A 168 9.53 15.48 9.82
C LEU A 168 9.57 17.01 10.03
N GLY A 169 8.54 17.60 10.65
CA GLY A 169 8.46 19.04 10.90
C GLY A 169 7.96 19.87 9.71
N MET A 170 7.44 19.22 8.66
CA MET A 170 6.84 19.87 7.51
C MET A 170 5.34 20.07 7.78
N ASP A 171 4.85 21.29 7.69
CA ASP A 171 3.43 21.54 7.82
C ASP A 171 2.67 21.20 6.51
N TYR A 172 1.35 21.28 6.56
CA TYR A 172 0.53 20.90 5.41
C TYR A 172 0.70 21.86 4.22
N ALA A 173 0.93 23.13 4.48
CA ALA A 173 1.15 24.13 3.43
C ALA A 173 2.49 23.88 2.73
N ASP A 174 3.54 23.62 3.49
CA ASP A 174 4.86 23.27 2.96
C ASP A 174 4.80 21.99 2.10
N LEU A 175 4.05 20.97 2.54
CA LEU A 175 3.85 19.74 1.79
C LEU A 175 3.18 20.01 0.44
N VAL A 176 2.12 20.82 0.43
CA VAL A 176 1.40 21.16 -0.81
C VAL A 176 2.29 22.02 -1.72
N GLU A 177 3.01 22.98 -1.17
CA GLU A 177 3.97 23.80 -1.93
C GLU A 177 5.05 22.96 -2.59
N ALA A 178 5.60 21.96 -1.87
CA ALA A 178 6.60 21.05 -2.42
C ALA A 178 6.06 20.22 -3.59
N ILE A 179 4.81 19.71 -3.51
CA ILE A 179 4.16 18.98 -4.59
C ILE A 179 3.97 19.89 -5.82
N VAL A 180 3.51 21.13 -5.62
CA VAL A 180 3.31 22.10 -6.70
C VAL A 180 4.64 22.49 -7.34
N ALA A 181 5.67 22.73 -6.53
CA ALA A 181 7.01 23.06 -7.01
C ALA A 181 7.60 21.96 -7.90
N ASP A 182 7.48 20.70 -7.50
CA ASP A 182 7.93 19.56 -8.30
C ASP A 182 7.20 19.46 -9.65
N ALA A 183 5.88 19.65 -9.65
CA ALA A 183 5.08 19.68 -10.87
C ALA A 183 5.46 20.81 -11.83
N LEU A 184 5.77 22.00 -11.30
CA LEU A 184 6.20 23.15 -12.09
C LEU A 184 7.59 22.94 -12.69
N ALA A 185 8.53 22.38 -11.93
CA ALA A 185 9.87 22.04 -12.39
C ALA A 185 9.81 21.04 -13.56
N ALA A 186 9.00 20.00 -13.46
CA ALA A 186 8.80 19.01 -14.52
C ALA A 186 8.28 19.64 -15.83
N LYS A 187 7.36 20.63 -15.73
CA LYS A 187 6.81 21.35 -16.89
C LYS A 187 7.85 22.21 -17.60
N THR A 188 8.80 22.76 -16.86
CA THR A 188 9.88 23.60 -17.41
C THR A 188 10.86 22.76 -18.23
N VAL A 189 11.22 21.57 -17.74
CA VAL A 189 12.10 20.65 -18.44
C VAL A 189 11.47 20.17 -19.77
N ALA A 190 10.19 19.84 -19.77
CA ALA A 190 9.47 19.40 -20.97
C ALA A 190 9.40 20.48 -22.05
N LYS A 191 9.35 21.77 -21.69
CA LYS A 191 9.34 22.89 -22.65
C LYS A 191 10.72 23.24 -23.20
N GLY A 192 11.80 22.89 -22.49
CA GLY A 192 13.17 23.12 -22.95
C GLY A 192 13.73 22.01 -23.86
N ALA A 193 13.02 20.90 -23.96
CA ALA A 193 13.41 19.73 -24.78
C ALA A 193 12.66 19.66 -26.15
N ALA A 194 11.80 20.61 -26.44
CA ALA A 194 11.07 20.78 -27.71
C ALA A 194 11.64 21.92 -28.53
#